data_605da98561140b8cc75e55b781013576
#
_entry.id   605da98561140b8cc75e55b781013576
#
_cell.length_a   1.000
_cell.length_b   1.000
_cell.length_c   1.000
_cell.angle_alpha   90.00
_cell.angle_beta   90.00
_cell.angle_gamma   90.00
#
_symmetry.space_group_name_H-M   'P 1'
#
loop_
_entity.id
_entity.type
_entity.pdbx_description
1 polymer ?
#
loop_
_entity_poly.entity_id
_entity_poly.type
_entity_poly.pdbx_seq_one_letter_code
_entity_poly.pdbx_strand_id
1 'polypeptide(L)'
;HFDNLGVPTIVADTGSRALHYWSADGSDYRLYPTSVPRTEDLTRRGYTKVVRKKVGPTWTPTASMREEDPTLPVMMESGPDNPLGTHALYLDWPAYLIHGTHDTRKIGRLSSSGCIGLYNEKIAELYDLAPIGTQVRLI
;
A
#
# COMPACT_ATOMS: atom_id res chain seq x y z
N HIS A 1 11.59 -13.50 7.88
CA HIS A 1 10.20 -13.13 8.21
C HIS A 1 9.21 -14.22 7.85
N PHE A 2 9.52 -15.05 6.89
CA PHE A 2 8.72 -16.20 6.48
C PHE A 2 9.64 -17.40 6.32
N ASP A 3 9.18 -18.56 6.82
CA ASP A 3 9.94 -19.81 6.74
C ASP A 3 9.96 -20.41 5.34
N ASN A 4 8.95 -20.08 4.55
CA ASN A 4 8.78 -20.62 3.20
C ASN A 4 8.25 -19.53 2.27
N LEU A 5 8.96 -19.30 1.19
CA LEU A 5 8.53 -18.33 0.19
C LEU A 5 7.50 -18.88 -0.78
N GLY A 6 7.43 -20.13 -1.14
CA GLY A 6 6.39 -20.79 -1.99
C GLY A 6 5.42 -19.89 -2.78
N VAL A 7 5.23 -18.64 -2.31
CA VAL A 7 4.48 -17.56 -2.95
C VAL A 7 5.32 -16.28 -2.86
N PRO A 8 5.06 -15.27 -3.70
CA PRO A 8 5.71 -13.98 -3.55
C PRO A 8 5.46 -13.36 -2.18
N THR A 9 6.39 -12.55 -1.70
CA THR A 9 6.37 -12.02 -0.34
C THR A 9 6.71 -10.54 -0.35
N ILE A 10 5.94 -9.77 0.42
CA ILE A 10 6.17 -8.34 0.64
C ILE A 10 6.41 -8.11 2.14
N VAL A 11 7.43 -7.33 2.47
CA VAL A 11 7.63 -6.80 3.82
C VAL A 11 7.66 -5.29 3.74
N ALA A 12 6.69 -4.64 4.38
CA ALA A 12 6.64 -3.18 4.48
C ALA A 12 7.15 -2.78 5.87
N ASP A 13 8.31 -2.14 5.90
CA ASP A 13 8.96 -1.69 7.12
C ASP A 13 8.62 -0.23 7.38
N THR A 14 7.76 0.02 8.37
CA THR A 14 7.32 1.37 8.70
C THR A 14 8.44 2.20 9.33
N GLY A 15 9.40 1.58 9.98
CA GLY A 15 10.54 2.29 10.57
C GLY A 15 11.50 2.83 9.53
N SER A 16 11.86 2.03 8.54
CA SER A 16 12.76 2.43 7.46
C SER A 16 12.03 3.11 6.29
N ARG A 17 10.70 3.06 6.27
CA ARG A 17 9.85 3.62 5.20
C ARG A 17 10.19 3.01 3.85
N ALA A 18 10.30 1.69 3.84
CA ALA A 18 10.66 0.91 2.67
C ALA A 18 9.81 -0.35 2.56
N LEU A 19 9.48 -0.72 1.33
CA LEU A 19 8.79 -1.96 1.02
C LEU A 19 9.76 -2.88 0.28
N HIS A 20 9.88 -4.10 0.75
CA HIS A 20 10.69 -5.15 0.17
C HIS A 20 9.79 -6.16 -0.51
N TYR A 21 10.17 -6.60 -1.70
CA TYR A 21 9.49 -7.64 -2.44
C TYR A 21 10.45 -8.77 -2.79
N TRP A 22 10.00 -10.00 -2.64
CA TRP A 22 10.71 -11.20 -3.11
C TRP A 22 9.76 -12.04 -3.96
N SER A 23 10.26 -12.56 -5.08
CA SER A 23 9.55 -13.56 -5.87
C SER A 23 9.35 -14.87 -5.09
N ALA A 24 8.48 -15.76 -5.58
CA ALA A 24 8.15 -17.02 -4.90
C ALA A 24 9.36 -17.88 -4.60
N ASP A 25 10.37 -17.89 -5.47
CA ASP A 25 11.63 -18.63 -5.29
C ASP A 25 12.74 -17.80 -4.63
N GLY A 26 12.49 -16.53 -4.33
CA GLY A 26 13.45 -15.63 -3.72
C GLY A 26 14.50 -15.06 -4.66
N SER A 27 14.45 -15.37 -5.95
CA SER A 27 15.48 -14.97 -6.91
C SER A 27 15.36 -13.51 -7.36
N ASP A 28 14.17 -12.92 -7.33
CA ASP A 28 13.91 -11.53 -7.69
C ASP A 28 13.59 -10.73 -6.41
N TYR A 29 14.40 -9.73 -6.13
CA TYR A 29 14.24 -8.85 -4.98
C TYR A 29 14.11 -7.40 -5.45
N ARG A 30 13.12 -6.70 -4.92
CA ARG A 30 12.88 -5.28 -5.19
C ARG A 30 12.73 -4.48 -3.91
N LEU A 31 13.20 -3.24 -3.93
CA LEU A 31 13.09 -2.31 -2.81
C LEU A 31 12.45 -1.01 -3.29
N TYR A 32 11.43 -0.55 -2.57
CA TYR A 32 10.70 0.66 -2.91
C TYR A 32 10.62 1.59 -1.70
N PRO A 33 10.86 2.91 -1.88
CA PRO A 33 10.55 3.88 -0.83
C PRO A 33 9.03 4.05 -0.72
N THR A 34 8.55 4.27 0.51
CA THR A 34 7.12 4.37 0.78
C THR A 34 6.76 5.58 1.64
N SER A 35 5.49 6.01 1.54
CA SER A 35 4.85 6.72 2.64
C SER A 35 4.41 5.70 3.69
N VAL A 36 4.34 6.13 4.95
CA VAL A 36 3.90 5.29 6.05
C VAL A 36 2.91 6.06 6.92
N PRO A 37 2.13 5.37 7.80
CA PRO A 37 1.18 6.05 8.68
C PRO A 37 1.84 7.19 9.48
N ARG A 38 1.13 8.30 9.59
CA ARG A 38 1.66 9.51 10.24
C ARG A 38 1.74 9.41 11.77
N THR A 39 1.02 8.45 12.39
CA THR A 39 1.05 8.21 13.84
C THR A 39 1.03 6.72 14.14
N GLU A 40 1.48 6.33 15.33
CA GLU A 40 1.49 4.93 15.76
C GLU A 40 0.08 4.33 15.88
N ASP A 41 -0.91 5.10 16.29
CA ASP A 41 -2.29 4.62 16.40
C ASP A 41 -2.94 4.34 15.05
N LEU A 42 -2.40 4.88 13.96
CA LEU A 42 -2.82 4.56 12.58
C LEU A 42 -2.02 3.39 12.00
N THR A 43 -0.97 2.94 12.68
CA THR A 43 -0.07 1.91 12.19
C THR A 43 -0.56 0.54 12.65
N ARG A 44 -0.87 -0.34 11.70
CA ARG A 44 -1.15 -1.74 11.97
C ARG A 44 0.03 -2.59 11.49
N ARG A 45 0.50 -3.49 12.36
CA ARG A 45 1.60 -4.42 12.06
C ARG A 45 1.09 -5.85 12.14
N GLY A 46 1.77 -6.76 11.44
CA GLY A 46 1.42 -8.17 11.45
C GLY A 46 1.41 -8.76 10.05
N TYR A 47 0.76 -9.90 9.94
CA TYR A 47 0.69 -10.68 8.69
C TYR A 47 -0.65 -10.50 8.01
N THR A 48 -0.61 -10.32 6.69
CA THR A 48 -1.77 -10.24 5.84
C THR A 48 -1.42 -10.78 4.44
N LYS A 49 -2.28 -10.58 3.48
CA LYS A 49 -2.04 -11.01 2.10
C LYS A 49 -2.80 -10.11 1.13
N VAL A 50 -2.38 -10.12 -0.12
CA VAL A 50 -3.10 -9.44 -1.20
C VAL A 50 -4.33 -10.28 -1.56
N VAL A 51 -5.51 -9.68 -1.45
CA VAL A 51 -6.79 -10.36 -1.73
C VAL A 51 -7.49 -9.82 -2.98
N ARG A 52 -7.13 -8.61 -3.42
CA ARG A 52 -7.71 -7.97 -4.60
C ARG A 52 -6.72 -6.98 -5.20
N LYS A 53 -6.81 -6.77 -6.51
CA LYS A 53 -5.96 -5.81 -7.24
C LYS A 53 -6.83 -4.97 -8.16
N LYS A 54 -6.47 -3.69 -8.33
CA LYS A 54 -7.21 -2.79 -9.21
C LYS A 54 -6.27 -1.80 -9.89
N VAL A 55 -6.37 -1.72 -11.22
CA VAL A 55 -5.81 -0.62 -12.02
C VAL A 55 -6.84 0.51 -12.03
N GLY A 56 -6.43 1.74 -11.73
CA GLY A 56 -7.36 2.86 -11.67
C GLY A 56 -8.37 2.71 -10.52
N PRO A 57 -7.89 2.59 -9.25
CA PRO A 57 -8.82 2.39 -8.13
C PRO A 57 -9.66 3.64 -7.87
N THR A 58 -10.91 3.43 -7.45
CA THR A 58 -11.71 4.49 -6.83
C THR A 58 -11.30 4.64 -5.38
N TRP A 59 -11.45 5.83 -4.82
CA TRP A 59 -11.16 6.11 -3.42
C TRP A 59 -12.41 6.48 -2.68
N THR A 60 -12.68 5.75 -1.59
CA THR A 60 -13.77 6.04 -0.67
C THR A 60 -13.17 6.38 0.68
N PRO A 61 -13.14 7.66 1.08
CA PRO A 61 -12.65 8.03 2.41
C PRO A 61 -13.41 7.30 3.51
N THR A 62 -12.70 6.90 4.57
CA THR A 62 -13.31 6.27 5.72
C THR A 62 -14.17 7.29 6.49
N ALA A 63 -15.08 6.78 7.35
CA ALA A 63 -15.90 7.64 8.20
C ALA A 63 -15.02 8.55 9.08
N SER A 64 -13.93 8.03 9.65
CA SER A 64 -13.01 8.82 10.48
C SER A 64 -12.28 9.90 9.69
N MET A 65 -11.89 9.63 8.45
CA MET A 65 -11.30 10.66 7.57
C MET A 65 -12.29 11.80 7.32
N ARG A 66 -13.55 11.46 7.07
CA ARG A 66 -14.60 12.44 6.81
C ARG A 66 -14.99 13.23 8.06
N GLU A 67 -14.84 12.66 9.25
CA GLU A 67 -15.00 13.39 10.50
C GLU A 67 -13.91 14.44 10.69
N GLU A 68 -12.66 14.11 10.35
CA GLU A 68 -11.54 15.06 10.40
C GLU A 68 -11.65 16.14 9.33
N ASP A 69 -12.14 15.79 8.14
CA ASP A 69 -12.31 16.71 7.01
C ASP A 69 -13.65 16.46 6.32
N PRO A 70 -14.71 17.18 6.73
CA PRO A 70 -16.04 17.04 6.12
C PRO A 70 -16.13 17.46 4.66
N THR A 71 -15.09 18.10 4.11
CA THR A 71 -15.06 18.50 2.70
C THR A 71 -14.69 17.36 1.77
N LEU A 72 -14.23 16.22 2.31
CA LEU A 72 -13.87 15.06 1.49
C LEU A 72 -15.09 14.50 0.77
N PRO A 73 -14.93 14.03 -0.48
CA PRO A 73 -16.03 13.42 -1.24
C PRO A 73 -16.43 12.09 -0.63
N VAL A 74 -17.65 11.64 -0.93
CA VAL A 74 -18.10 10.29 -0.56
C VAL A 74 -17.27 9.25 -1.30
N MET A 75 -16.94 9.51 -2.58
CA MET A 75 -16.14 8.65 -3.43
C MET A 75 -15.46 9.49 -4.50
N MET A 76 -14.25 9.13 -4.86
CA MET A 76 -13.50 9.76 -5.94
C MET A 76 -13.10 8.71 -6.97
N GLU A 77 -13.40 8.97 -8.24
CA GLU A 77 -12.97 8.11 -9.33
C GLU A 77 -11.47 8.18 -9.55
N SER A 78 -10.92 7.20 -10.29
CA SER A 78 -9.49 7.20 -10.64
C SER A 78 -9.13 8.45 -11.43
N GLY A 79 -7.92 8.96 -11.19
CA GLY A 79 -7.42 10.15 -11.87
C GLY A 79 -6.29 10.81 -11.11
N PRO A 80 -5.77 11.94 -11.64
CA PRO A 80 -4.58 12.60 -11.07
C PRO A 80 -4.78 13.13 -9.66
N ASP A 81 -6.03 13.39 -9.26
CA ASP A 81 -6.36 13.91 -7.92
C ASP A 81 -6.65 12.81 -6.91
N ASN A 82 -6.70 11.55 -7.34
CA ASN A 82 -7.02 10.43 -6.47
C ASN A 82 -5.79 10.04 -5.62
N PRO A 83 -5.89 10.08 -4.29
CA PRO A 83 -4.75 9.77 -3.42
C PRO A 83 -4.25 8.32 -3.50
N LEU A 84 -5.03 7.40 -4.07
CA LEU A 84 -4.60 6.01 -4.28
C LEU A 84 -3.70 5.85 -5.51
N GLY A 85 -3.57 6.88 -6.35
CA GLY A 85 -2.73 6.84 -7.54
C GLY A 85 -3.26 5.89 -8.61
N THR A 86 -2.35 5.26 -9.34
CA THR A 86 -2.67 4.50 -10.55
C THR A 86 -3.07 3.04 -10.30
N HIS A 87 -2.62 2.45 -9.21
CA HIS A 87 -2.82 1.02 -8.91
C HIS A 87 -3.00 0.81 -7.42
N ALA A 88 -3.74 -0.25 -7.05
CA ALA A 88 -3.90 -0.63 -5.65
C ALA A 88 -3.86 -2.14 -5.48
N LEU A 89 -3.19 -2.58 -4.42
CA LEU A 89 -3.21 -3.94 -3.89
C LEU A 89 -4.00 -3.89 -2.58
N TYR A 90 -5.13 -4.58 -2.54
CA TYR A 90 -6.00 -4.62 -1.36
C TYR A 90 -5.57 -5.76 -0.45
N LEU A 91 -5.38 -5.46 0.83
CA LEU A 91 -4.97 -6.43 1.83
C LEU A 91 -6.18 -7.07 2.51
N ASP A 92 -5.96 -8.20 3.18
CA ASP A 92 -7.01 -8.92 3.90
C ASP A 92 -7.51 -8.16 5.15
N TRP A 93 -6.85 -7.09 5.52
CA TRP A 93 -7.31 -6.18 6.56
C TRP A 93 -8.23 -5.11 5.95
N PRO A 94 -9.46 -4.92 6.47
CA PRO A 94 -10.37 -3.90 5.95
C PRO A 94 -9.73 -2.51 5.87
N ALA A 95 -9.90 -1.84 4.74
CA ALA A 95 -9.39 -0.50 4.47
C ALA A 95 -7.86 -0.35 4.43
N TYR A 96 -7.09 -1.46 4.43
CA TYR A 96 -5.64 -1.42 4.26
C TYR A 96 -5.25 -1.78 2.84
N LEU A 97 -4.43 -0.92 2.22
CA LEU A 97 -3.98 -1.04 0.84
C LEU A 97 -2.49 -0.71 0.73
N ILE A 98 -1.89 -1.26 -0.32
CA ILE A 98 -0.62 -0.77 -0.89
C ILE A 98 -1.01 -0.13 -2.22
N HIS A 99 -0.68 1.13 -2.43
CA HIS A 99 -1.20 1.89 -3.56
C HIS A 99 -0.21 2.92 -4.09
N GLY A 100 -0.54 3.58 -5.19
CA GLY A 100 0.21 4.70 -5.71
C GLY A 100 -0.08 6.00 -4.96
N THR A 101 0.23 7.13 -5.55
CA THR A 101 0.00 8.41 -4.90
C THR A 101 -0.35 9.50 -5.93
N HIS A 102 -1.12 10.48 -5.49
CA HIS A 102 -1.35 11.71 -6.26
C HIS A 102 -0.33 12.80 -5.88
N ASP A 103 0.47 12.57 -4.85
CA ASP A 103 1.42 13.55 -4.33
C ASP A 103 2.76 12.88 -3.97
N THR A 104 3.75 13.05 -4.84
CA THR A 104 5.08 12.44 -4.68
C THR A 104 5.82 12.95 -3.45
N ARG A 105 5.44 14.11 -2.89
CA ARG A 105 6.06 14.67 -1.68
C ARG A 105 5.78 13.82 -0.44
N LYS A 106 4.77 12.94 -0.48
CA LYS A 106 4.41 12.05 0.63
C LYS A 106 5.37 10.87 0.78
N ILE A 107 6.04 10.47 -0.30
CA ILE A 107 6.92 9.29 -0.29
C ILE A 107 8.14 9.56 0.58
N GLY A 108 8.49 8.59 1.43
CA GLY A 108 9.57 8.72 2.40
C GLY A 108 9.17 9.47 3.68
N ARG A 109 7.88 9.74 3.88
CA ARG A 109 7.37 10.54 5.00
C ARG A 109 6.29 9.81 5.79
N LEU A 110 6.08 10.26 7.03
CA LEU A 110 4.95 9.85 7.87
C LEU A 110 3.72 10.66 7.45
N SER A 111 3.02 10.22 6.42
CA SER A 111 2.02 11.04 5.75
C SER A 111 0.69 10.34 5.46
N SER A 112 0.58 9.03 5.69
CA SER A 112 -0.65 8.29 5.37
C SER A 112 -1.57 8.12 6.57
N SER A 113 -2.82 7.68 6.28
CA SER A 113 -3.82 7.38 7.30
C SER A 113 -3.93 5.88 7.59
N GLY A 114 -2.88 5.11 7.31
CA GLY A 114 -2.82 3.66 7.58
C GLY A 114 -2.25 2.85 6.43
N CYS A 115 -2.45 3.28 5.20
CA CYS A 115 -1.99 2.57 4.00
C CYS A 115 -0.54 2.89 3.66
N ILE A 116 0.04 2.07 2.79
CA ILE A 116 1.41 2.20 2.32
C ILE A 116 1.37 2.73 0.89
N GLY A 117 1.95 3.91 0.67
CA GLY A 117 1.99 4.56 -0.65
C GLY A 117 3.35 4.45 -1.32
N LEU A 118 3.35 4.25 -2.64
CA LEU A 118 4.52 4.20 -3.49
C LEU A 118 4.42 5.25 -4.60
N TYR A 119 5.54 5.57 -5.24
CA TYR A 119 5.49 6.27 -6.53
C TYR A 119 4.66 5.47 -7.53
N ASN A 120 3.92 6.16 -8.40
CA ASN A 120 3.01 5.49 -9.35
C ASN A 120 3.74 4.51 -10.27
N GLU A 121 4.92 4.85 -10.79
CA GLU A 121 5.71 3.94 -11.62
C GLU A 121 6.20 2.73 -10.84
N LYS A 122 6.36 2.84 -9.53
CA LYS A 122 6.80 1.74 -8.67
C LYS A 122 5.66 0.81 -8.29
N ILE A 123 4.49 1.35 -7.98
CA ILE A 123 3.32 0.50 -7.72
C ILE A 123 2.89 -0.23 -8.99
N ALA A 124 3.04 0.38 -10.16
CA ALA A 124 2.76 -0.29 -11.43
C ALA A 124 3.66 -1.53 -11.61
N GLU A 125 4.96 -1.42 -11.30
CA GLU A 125 5.89 -2.54 -11.34
C GLU A 125 5.52 -3.60 -10.31
N LEU A 126 5.28 -3.21 -9.06
CA LEU A 126 4.91 -4.15 -7.99
C LEU A 126 3.58 -4.84 -8.30
N TYR A 127 2.62 -4.12 -8.89
CA TYR A 127 1.34 -4.68 -9.29
C TYR A 127 1.52 -5.86 -10.24
N ASP A 128 2.42 -5.75 -11.21
CA ASP A 128 2.70 -6.82 -12.17
C ASP A 128 3.42 -8.00 -11.51
N LEU A 129 4.23 -7.74 -10.48
CA LEU A 129 5.02 -8.77 -9.80
C LEU A 129 4.23 -9.52 -8.73
N ALA A 130 3.28 -8.88 -8.08
CA ALA A 130 2.59 -9.40 -6.89
C ALA A 130 1.17 -9.87 -7.22
N PRO A 131 0.93 -11.19 -7.41
CA PRO A 131 -0.42 -11.70 -7.65
C PRO A 131 -1.27 -11.69 -6.38
N ILE A 132 -2.57 -11.92 -6.55
CA ILE A 132 -3.46 -12.24 -5.42
C ILE A 132 -2.88 -13.47 -4.70
N GLY A 133 -2.84 -13.44 -3.39
CA GLY A 133 -2.22 -14.48 -2.57
C GLY A 133 -0.80 -14.15 -2.12
N THR A 134 -0.19 -13.07 -2.64
CA THR A 134 1.12 -12.61 -2.17
C THR A 134 1.05 -12.37 -0.66
N GLN A 135 2.00 -12.96 0.07
CA GLN A 135 2.11 -12.75 1.52
C GLN A 135 2.62 -11.36 1.81
N VAL A 136 2.06 -10.72 2.82
CA VAL A 136 2.45 -9.36 3.22
C VAL A 136 2.67 -9.32 4.72
N ARG A 137 3.77 -8.73 5.15
CA ARG A 137 4.03 -8.43 6.55
C ARG A 137 4.33 -6.94 6.69
N LEU A 138 3.61 -6.28 7.61
CA LEU A 138 3.92 -4.92 8.04
C LEU A 138 4.66 -4.97 9.37
N ILE A 139 5.81 -4.33 9.42
CA ILE A 139 6.65 -4.26 10.63
C ILE A 139 6.97 -2.83 11.03
#